data_b7b56c3b9994eed7ea5ff4fa5a0e53b5
#
_entry.id   b7b56c3b9994eed7ea5ff4fa5a0e53b5
#
_cell.length_a   1.000
_cell.length_b   1.000
_cell.length_c   1.000
_cell.angle_alpha   90.00
_cell.angle_beta   90.00
_cell.angle_gamma   90.00
#
_symmetry.space_group_name_H-M   'P 1'
#
loop_
_entity.id
_entity.type
_entity.pdbx_description
1 polymer ?
#
loop_
_entity_poly.entity_id
_entity_poly.type
_entity_poly.pdbx_seq_one_letter_code
_entity_poly.pdbx_strand_id
1 'polypeptide(L)'
;MIVGFAMSVYQLHADEGMWLFNNPPKQRIKEKYGFELTDAWLDRVRLSSVRFNSGGSGSFVSPHGLVMTNHHVGADDLQKLSDEKNDYLKNGFHARTLAEEKPCKGLELNVLINIKDVTAEVNAVVKPDMKPEEASAARRKVIGEIEKAAADEKNSIRADVVTLYAGGAYHLYTFKKYTDIRLVFAPEQQI
;
A
#
# COMPACT_ATOMS: atom_id res chain seq x y z
N MET A 1 27.32 26.70 46.15
CA MET A 1 25.90 26.63 45.77
C MET A 1 25.80 25.92 44.41
N ILE A 2 25.49 24.63 44.43
CA ILE A 2 25.42 23.81 43.20
C ILE A 2 23.97 23.87 42.73
N VAL A 3 23.72 24.52 41.60
CA VAL A 3 22.40 24.56 40.96
C VAL A 3 22.26 23.28 40.14
N GLY A 4 21.50 22.31 40.68
CA GLY A 4 21.17 21.08 39.97
C GLY A 4 20.15 21.38 38.86
N PHE A 5 20.56 21.21 37.62
CA PHE A 5 19.66 21.26 36.45
C PHE A 5 18.89 19.94 36.38
N ALA A 6 17.62 19.93 36.79
CA ALA A 6 16.73 18.79 36.61
C ALA A 6 16.35 18.72 35.14
N MET A 7 17.00 17.83 34.38
CA MET A 7 16.52 17.46 33.03
C MET A 7 15.23 16.65 33.19
N SER A 8 14.09 17.26 32.86
CA SER A 8 12.83 16.53 32.69
C SER A 8 12.97 15.65 31.46
N VAL A 9 13.17 14.37 31.67
CA VAL A 9 13.13 13.36 30.62
C VAL A 9 11.64 13.17 30.26
N TYR A 10 11.20 13.80 29.20
CA TYR A 10 9.89 13.47 28.59
C TYR A 10 9.98 12.04 28.06
N GLN A 11 9.35 11.10 28.74
CA GLN A 11 9.14 9.77 28.19
C GLN A 11 8.18 9.90 27.01
N LEU A 12 8.70 9.79 25.80
CA LEU A 12 7.91 9.64 24.58
C LEU A 12 7.32 8.23 24.60
N HIS A 13 6.10 8.10 25.15
CA HIS A 13 5.34 6.86 25.04
C HIS A 13 4.78 6.78 23.62
N ALA A 14 5.30 5.86 22.81
CA ALA A 14 4.64 5.46 21.57
C ALA A 14 3.32 4.76 21.91
N ASP A 15 2.28 5.00 21.10
CA ASP A 15 1.03 4.25 21.25
C ASP A 15 1.23 2.81 20.76
N GLU A 16 0.85 1.86 21.61
CA GLU A 16 0.82 0.46 21.23
C GLU A 16 -0.39 0.15 20.34
N GLY A 17 -0.18 -0.73 19.39
CA GLY A 17 -1.22 -1.29 18.52
C GLY A 17 -0.88 -1.14 17.04
N MET A 18 -1.42 -2.09 16.27
CA MET A 18 -1.44 -2.05 14.80
C MET A 18 -2.89 -1.90 14.36
N TRP A 19 -3.21 -0.73 13.82
CA TRP A 19 -4.58 -0.37 13.46
C TRP A 19 -4.81 -0.63 11.98
N LEU A 20 -5.97 -1.19 11.66
CA LEU A 20 -6.42 -1.27 10.27
C LEU A 20 -6.73 0.13 9.75
N PHE A 21 -6.40 0.39 8.49
CA PHE A 21 -6.60 1.70 7.87
C PHE A 21 -8.08 2.13 7.85
N ASN A 22 -8.99 1.18 7.70
CA ASN A 22 -10.44 1.41 7.72
C ASN A 22 -11.05 1.39 9.14
N ASN A 23 -10.24 1.14 10.18
CA ASN A 23 -10.67 1.18 11.58
C ASN A 23 -9.60 1.81 12.49
N PRO A 24 -9.18 3.06 12.23
CA PRO A 24 -8.21 3.75 13.08
C PRO A 24 -8.88 4.22 14.39
N PRO A 25 -8.13 4.40 15.47
CA PRO A 25 -8.65 4.84 16.77
C PRO A 25 -8.89 6.37 16.77
N LYS A 26 -9.88 6.84 16.00
CA LYS A 26 -10.15 8.27 15.72
C LYS A 26 -10.28 9.10 17.01
N GLN A 27 -11.06 8.60 17.99
CA GLN A 27 -11.28 9.32 19.23
C GLN A 27 -9.98 9.47 20.04
N ARG A 28 -9.21 8.39 20.17
CA ARG A 28 -7.90 8.40 20.88
C ARG A 28 -6.91 9.37 20.23
N ILE A 29 -6.87 9.41 18.90
CA ILE A 29 -6.02 10.34 18.15
C ILE A 29 -6.45 11.79 18.42
N LYS A 30 -7.76 12.07 18.41
CA LYS A 30 -8.29 13.39 18.71
C LYS A 30 -7.98 13.84 20.15
N GLU A 31 -8.20 12.96 21.12
CA GLU A 31 -7.96 13.24 22.55
C GLU A 31 -6.48 13.45 22.85
N LYS A 32 -5.61 12.58 22.32
CA LYS A 32 -4.19 12.60 22.66
C LYS A 32 -3.37 13.64 21.88
N TYR A 33 -3.72 13.85 20.60
CA TYR A 33 -2.92 14.68 19.68
C TYR A 33 -3.67 15.92 19.17
N GLY A 34 -4.95 16.09 19.53
CA GLY A 34 -5.77 17.19 19.04
C GLY A 34 -6.07 17.11 17.54
N PHE A 35 -5.78 15.97 16.88
CA PHE A 35 -5.96 15.78 15.45
C PHE A 35 -7.27 15.08 15.15
N GLU A 36 -8.12 15.74 14.34
CA GLU A 36 -9.39 15.17 13.90
C GLU A 36 -9.19 14.34 12.61
N LEU A 37 -9.19 13.03 12.77
CA LEU A 37 -9.02 12.06 11.68
C LEU A 37 -10.35 11.87 10.93
N THR A 38 -10.57 12.70 9.90
CA THR A 38 -11.80 12.66 9.08
C THR A 38 -11.75 11.55 8.02
N ASP A 39 -12.91 11.09 7.55
CA ASP A 39 -12.99 10.12 6.46
C ASP A 39 -12.39 10.67 5.16
N ALA A 40 -12.60 11.95 4.87
CA ALA A 40 -12.01 12.61 3.72
C ALA A 40 -10.46 12.63 3.77
N TRP A 41 -9.87 12.78 4.96
CA TRP A 41 -8.42 12.68 5.14
C TRP A 41 -7.93 11.25 4.90
N LEU A 42 -8.61 10.26 5.49
CA LEU A 42 -8.30 8.84 5.30
C LEU A 42 -8.39 8.44 3.82
N ASP A 43 -9.47 8.83 3.14
CA ASP A 43 -9.62 8.55 1.71
C ASP A 43 -8.52 9.20 0.87
N ARG A 44 -8.16 10.45 1.17
CA ARG A 44 -7.05 11.13 0.48
C ARG A 44 -5.73 10.37 0.66
N VAL A 45 -5.38 9.97 1.87
CA VAL A 45 -4.14 9.24 2.15
C VAL A 45 -4.17 7.88 1.46
N ARG A 46 -5.26 7.14 1.58
CA ARG A 46 -5.43 5.83 0.95
C ARG A 46 -5.31 5.89 -0.58
N LEU A 47 -6.01 6.82 -1.21
CA LEU A 47 -6.02 6.99 -2.67
C LEU A 47 -4.73 7.59 -3.22
N SER A 48 -3.95 8.29 -2.38
CA SER A 48 -2.63 8.79 -2.75
C SER A 48 -1.52 7.75 -2.57
N SER A 49 -1.77 6.70 -1.80
CA SER A 49 -0.78 5.64 -1.54
C SER A 49 -0.81 4.59 -2.63
N VAL A 50 0.37 4.16 -3.09
CA VAL A 50 0.52 3.11 -4.09
C VAL A 50 1.37 1.97 -3.57
N ARG A 51 1.06 0.75 -4.00
CA ARG A 51 1.85 -0.46 -3.78
C ARG A 51 2.42 -0.92 -5.13
N PHE A 52 3.72 -1.15 -5.18
CA PHE A 52 4.39 -1.72 -6.35
C PHE A 52 4.25 -3.24 -6.36
N ASN A 53 4.06 -3.85 -7.55
CA ASN A 53 4.04 -5.32 -7.69
C ASN A 53 5.40 -5.94 -7.41
N SER A 54 6.50 -5.21 -7.64
CA SER A 54 7.87 -5.62 -7.30
C SER A 54 8.19 -5.56 -5.81
N GLY A 55 7.27 -5.07 -4.99
CA GLY A 55 7.47 -4.75 -3.57
C GLY A 55 7.75 -3.27 -3.34
N GLY A 56 7.47 -2.83 -2.11
CA GLY A 56 7.60 -1.42 -1.75
C GLY A 56 6.33 -0.61 -1.98
N SER A 57 6.41 0.65 -1.62
CA SER A 57 5.31 1.61 -1.67
C SER A 57 5.78 2.97 -2.19
N GLY A 58 4.83 3.78 -2.61
CA GLY A 58 5.05 5.16 -3.01
C GLY A 58 3.80 6.00 -2.79
N SER A 59 3.85 7.24 -3.23
CA SER A 59 2.71 8.15 -3.13
C SER A 59 2.56 8.98 -4.39
N PHE A 60 1.31 9.21 -4.81
CA PHE A 60 1.02 10.27 -5.76
C PHE A 60 1.35 11.63 -5.15
N VAL A 61 2.12 12.42 -5.85
CA VAL A 61 2.56 13.76 -5.45
C VAL A 61 2.07 14.86 -6.41
N SER A 62 1.32 14.48 -7.45
CA SER A 62 0.65 15.42 -8.35
C SER A 62 -0.69 14.87 -8.84
N PRO A 63 -1.62 15.76 -9.28
CA PRO A 63 -2.87 15.33 -9.90
C PRO A 63 -2.69 14.72 -11.30
N HIS A 64 -1.48 14.79 -11.87
CA HIS A 64 -1.15 14.31 -13.21
C HIS A 64 -0.46 12.93 -13.19
N GLY A 65 -0.53 12.19 -12.07
CA GLY A 65 -0.02 10.83 -11.98
C GLY A 65 1.46 10.70 -11.61
N LEU A 66 2.13 11.80 -11.19
CA LEU A 66 3.51 11.68 -10.69
C LEU A 66 3.52 10.93 -9.37
N VAL A 67 4.29 9.84 -9.32
CA VAL A 67 4.48 9.00 -8.13
C VAL A 67 5.91 9.13 -7.63
N MET A 68 6.07 9.34 -6.34
CA MET A 68 7.37 9.32 -5.66
C MET A 68 7.50 8.04 -4.83
N THR A 69 8.68 7.43 -4.90
CA THR A 69 9.04 6.23 -4.13
C THR A 69 10.50 6.29 -3.69
N ASN A 70 10.95 5.30 -2.94
CA ASN A 70 12.34 5.17 -2.52
C ASN A 70 13.22 4.66 -3.67
N HIS A 71 14.51 5.06 -3.68
CA HIS A 71 15.47 4.64 -4.70
C HIS A 71 15.53 3.11 -4.85
N HIS A 72 15.60 2.36 -3.76
CA HIS A 72 15.70 0.90 -3.81
C HIS A 72 14.48 0.21 -4.43
N VAL A 73 13.30 0.84 -4.44
CA VAL A 73 12.09 0.30 -5.10
C VAL A 73 12.20 0.41 -6.63
N GLY A 74 12.83 1.48 -7.12
CA GLY A 74 13.02 1.74 -8.55
C GLY A 74 14.36 1.24 -9.11
N ALA A 75 15.30 0.80 -8.28
CA ALA A 75 16.69 0.49 -8.69
C ALA A 75 16.77 -0.57 -9.79
N ASP A 76 15.96 -1.64 -9.69
CA ASP A 76 15.91 -2.70 -10.70
C ASP A 76 15.43 -2.18 -12.07
N ASP A 77 14.47 -1.26 -12.08
CA ASP A 77 13.99 -0.66 -13.34
C ASP A 77 15.00 0.35 -13.92
N LEU A 78 15.69 1.12 -13.06
CA LEU A 78 16.83 1.93 -13.49
C LEU A 78 17.93 1.07 -14.14
N GLN A 79 18.27 -0.05 -13.53
CA GLN A 79 19.25 -1.00 -14.07
C GLN A 79 18.82 -1.57 -15.43
N LYS A 80 17.55 -2.01 -15.57
CA LYS A 80 16.99 -2.55 -16.82
C LYS A 80 16.95 -1.52 -17.96
N LEU A 81 16.75 -0.24 -17.62
CA LEU A 81 16.69 0.86 -18.57
C LEU A 81 18.08 1.41 -18.96
N SER A 82 19.10 1.10 -18.16
CA SER A 82 20.49 1.50 -18.42
C SER A 82 21.11 0.67 -19.54
N ASP A 83 22.06 1.28 -20.27
CA ASP A 83 22.86 0.65 -21.32
C ASP A 83 24.32 1.13 -21.22
N GLU A 84 25.21 0.68 -22.13
CA GLU A 84 26.63 1.05 -22.12
C GLU A 84 26.90 2.57 -22.24
N LYS A 85 25.94 3.35 -22.77
CA LYS A 85 26.05 4.80 -22.97
C LYS A 85 25.34 5.58 -21.87
N ASN A 86 24.33 4.98 -21.24
CA ASN A 86 23.44 5.65 -20.30
C ASN A 86 23.29 4.81 -19.04
N ASP A 87 24.08 5.09 -18.03
CA ASP A 87 23.94 4.49 -16.70
C ASP A 87 23.02 5.36 -15.84
N TYR A 88 21.72 5.06 -15.89
CA TYR A 88 20.70 5.81 -15.13
C TYR A 88 20.76 5.55 -13.64
N LEU A 89 21.31 4.42 -13.21
CA LEU A 89 21.51 4.13 -11.81
C LEU A 89 22.58 5.04 -11.20
N LYS A 90 23.68 5.28 -11.95
CA LYS A 90 24.81 6.09 -11.50
C LYS A 90 24.62 7.57 -11.76
N ASN A 91 24.19 7.92 -12.98
CA ASN A 91 24.17 9.30 -13.47
C ASN A 91 22.79 9.97 -13.30
N GLY A 92 21.79 9.23 -12.81
CA GLY A 92 20.44 9.72 -12.73
C GLY A 92 19.73 9.83 -14.08
N PHE A 93 18.49 10.28 -14.04
CA PHE A 93 17.66 10.51 -15.21
C PHE A 93 16.68 11.65 -14.98
N HIS A 94 16.41 12.45 -16.00
CA HIS A 94 15.35 13.47 -15.96
C HIS A 94 14.72 13.62 -17.34
N ALA A 95 13.45 13.19 -17.46
CA ALA A 95 12.60 13.49 -18.61
C ALA A 95 12.06 14.92 -18.51
N ARG A 96 12.36 15.75 -19.48
CA ARG A 96 11.86 17.14 -19.56
C ARG A 96 10.53 17.25 -20.27
N THR A 97 10.18 16.22 -21.04
CA THR A 97 8.94 16.10 -21.78
C THR A 97 8.35 14.70 -21.63
N LEU A 98 7.06 14.53 -21.87
CA LEU A 98 6.39 13.21 -21.87
C LEU A 98 7.02 12.23 -22.89
N ALA A 99 7.57 12.74 -23.99
CA ALA A 99 8.22 11.91 -25.01
C ALA A 99 9.55 11.31 -24.55
N GLU A 100 10.19 11.93 -23.57
CA GLU A 100 11.47 11.45 -23.01
C GLU A 100 11.26 10.42 -21.88
N GLU A 101 10.05 10.28 -21.35
CA GLU A 101 9.73 9.30 -20.31
C GLU A 101 10.02 7.88 -20.79
N LYS A 102 10.61 7.05 -19.92
CA LYS A 102 11.02 5.69 -20.25
C LYS A 102 10.06 4.65 -19.66
N PRO A 103 9.43 3.79 -20.49
CA PRO A 103 8.52 2.76 -20.00
C PRO A 103 9.23 1.73 -19.11
N CYS A 104 8.75 1.53 -17.90
CA CYS A 104 9.18 0.50 -16.97
C CYS A 104 8.37 -0.77 -17.23
N LYS A 105 8.86 -1.62 -18.13
CA LYS A 105 8.13 -2.82 -18.58
C LYS A 105 7.92 -3.83 -17.44
N GLY A 106 6.66 -4.22 -17.23
CA GLY A 106 6.28 -5.17 -16.19
C GLY A 106 6.13 -4.57 -14.79
N LEU A 107 6.40 -3.27 -14.64
CA LEU A 107 6.11 -2.56 -13.41
C LEU A 107 4.62 -2.23 -13.34
N GLU A 108 4.03 -2.43 -12.16
CA GLU A 108 2.62 -2.25 -11.91
C GLU A 108 2.40 -1.53 -10.58
N LEU A 109 1.54 -0.54 -10.57
CA LEU A 109 1.12 0.19 -9.37
C LEU A 109 -0.31 -0.18 -9.00
N ASN A 110 -0.54 -0.47 -7.73
CA ASN A 110 -1.83 -0.84 -7.19
C ASN A 110 -2.27 0.19 -6.15
N VAL A 111 -3.42 0.83 -6.37
CA VAL A 111 -4.05 1.78 -5.47
C VAL A 111 -5.24 1.11 -4.78
N LEU A 112 -5.23 1.06 -3.46
CA LEU A 112 -6.34 0.51 -2.68
C LEU A 112 -7.55 1.45 -2.77
N ILE A 113 -8.59 1.06 -3.50
CA ILE A 113 -9.79 1.88 -3.72
C ILE A 113 -10.95 1.54 -2.78
N ASN A 114 -11.01 0.30 -2.28
CA ASN A 114 -12.06 -0.11 -1.36
C ASN A 114 -11.61 -1.22 -0.40
N ILE A 115 -12.19 -1.23 0.81
CA ILE A 115 -12.05 -2.28 1.81
C ILE A 115 -13.46 -2.65 2.28
N LYS A 116 -13.86 -3.92 2.08
CA LYS A 116 -15.16 -4.44 2.54
C LYS A 116 -14.93 -5.59 3.51
N ASP A 117 -15.58 -5.57 4.67
CA ASP A 117 -15.60 -6.73 5.56
C ASP A 117 -16.45 -7.84 4.94
N VAL A 118 -15.86 -9.01 4.74
CA VAL A 118 -16.50 -10.23 4.21
C VAL A 118 -16.42 -11.40 5.19
N THR A 119 -16.14 -11.13 6.46
CA THR A 119 -15.94 -12.13 7.50
C THR A 119 -17.16 -13.04 7.65
N ALA A 120 -18.36 -12.47 7.63
CA ALA A 120 -19.60 -13.23 7.71
C ALA A 120 -19.78 -14.15 6.50
N GLU A 121 -19.51 -13.66 5.29
CA GLU A 121 -19.60 -14.42 4.03
C GLU A 121 -18.63 -15.61 4.05
N VAL A 122 -17.37 -15.39 4.46
CA VAL A 122 -16.33 -16.42 4.52
C VAL A 122 -16.64 -17.49 5.60
N ASN A 123 -17.19 -17.09 6.73
CA ASN A 123 -17.49 -18.05 7.81
C ASN A 123 -18.81 -18.78 7.63
N ALA A 124 -19.76 -18.27 6.84
CA ALA A 124 -21.06 -18.91 6.60
C ALA A 124 -20.98 -20.30 5.96
N VAL A 125 -19.86 -20.61 5.27
CA VAL A 125 -19.67 -21.91 4.61
C VAL A 125 -19.15 -23.00 5.56
N VAL A 126 -18.74 -22.64 6.78
CA VAL A 126 -18.20 -23.58 7.77
C VAL A 126 -19.35 -24.14 8.63
N LYS A 127 -19.51 -25.46 8.62
CA LYS A 127 -20.50 -26.15 9.43
C LYS A 127 -19.87 -26.68 10.72
N PRO A 128 -20.67 -26.85 11.81
CA PRO A 128 -20.14 -27.27 13.10
C PRO A 128 -19.46 -28.66 13.11
N ASP A 129 -19.87 -29.54 12.17
CA ASP A 129 -19.38 -30.91 12.02
C ASP A 129 -18.18 -31.08 11.12
N MET A 130 -17.72 -29.98 10.49
CA MET A 130 -16.53 -30.00 9.60
C MET A 130 -15.24 -30.21 10.38
N LYS A 131 -14.34 -31.03 9.84
CA LYS A 131 -12.97 -31.11 10.31
C LYS A 131 -12.20 -29.84 9.94
N PRO A 132 -11.12 -29.48 10.68
CA PRO A 132 -10.34 -28.27 10.42
C PRO A 132 -9.88 -28.12 8.96
N GLU A 133 -9.46 -29.20 8.31
CA GLU A 133 -9.01 -29.22 6.93
C GLU A 133 -10.15 -28.93 5.94
N GLU A 134 -11.33 -29.51 6.19
CA GLU A 134 -12.54 -29.31 5.39
C GLU A 134 -13.04 -27.85 5.53
N ALA A 135 -13.07 -27.32 6.75
CA ALA A 135 -13.43 -25.93 7.02
C ALA A 135 -12.46 -24.96 6.33
N SER A 136 -11.15 -25.25 6.37
CA SER A 136 -10.12 -24.46 5.68
C SER A 136 -10.29 -24.51 4.17
N ALA A 137 -10.59 -25.68 3.59
CA ALA A 137 -10.85 -25.83 2.17
C ALA A 137 -12.12 -25.07 1.73
N ALA A 138 -13.18 -25.15 2.52
CA ALA A 138 -14.43 -24.41 2.26
C ALA A 138 -14.20 -22.88 2.27
N ARG A 139 -13.45 -22.37 3.27
CA ARG A 139 -13.08 -20.94 3.30
C ARG A 139 -12.26 -20.53 2.07
N ARG A 140 -11.22 -21.28 1.70
CA ARG A 140 -10.41 -20.97 0.51
C ARG A 140 -11.25 -20.92 -0.77
N LYS A 141 -12.24 -21.82 -0.91
CA LYS A 141 -13.12 -21.84 -2.07
C LYS A 141 -13.97 -20.57 -2.13
N VAL A 142 -14.66 -20.20 -1.07
CA VAL A 142 -15.52 -19.00 -1.06
C VAL A 142 -14.70 -17.71 -1.18
N ILE A 143 -13.49 -17.67 -0.62
CA ILE A 143 -12.56 -16.55 -0.80
C ILE A 143 -12.27 -16.36 -2.28
N GLY A 144 -11.89 -17.42 -3.01
CA GLY A 144 -11.64 -17.33 -4.45
C GLY A 144 -12.87 -16.91 -5.27
N GLU A 145 -14.07 -17.31 -4.85
CA GLU A 145 -15.34 -16.87 -5.48
C GLU A 145 -15.59 -15.37 -5.24
N ILE A 146 -15.36 -14.87 -4.02
CA ILE A 146 -15.48 -13.45 -3.66
C ILE A 146 -14.47 -12.60 -4.46
N GLU A 147 -13.21 -13.03 -4.51
CA GLU A 147 -12.15 -12.34 -5.26
C GLU A 147 -12.48 -12.26 -6.75
N LYS A 148 -12.87 -13.40 -7.35
CA LYS A 148 -13.26 -13.48 -8.76
C LYS A 148 -14.47 -12.60 -9.08
N ALA A 149 -15.46 -12.55 -8.20
CA ALA A 149 -16.67 -11.73 -8.40
C ALA A 149 -16.39 -10.23 -8.29
N ALA A 150 -15.37 -9.84 -7.52
CA ALA A 150 -15.00 -8.44 -7.31
C ALA A 150 -13.95 -7.93 -8.30
N ALA A 151 -13.20 -8.81 -8.95
CA ALA A 151 -12.22 -8.43 -9.96
C ALA A 151 -12.90 -8.01 -11.28
N ASP A 152 -12.34 -7.00 -11.94
CA ASP A 152 -12.78 -6.51 -13.26
C ASP A 152 -11.54 -6.17 -14.10
N GLU A 153 -11.09 -7.12 -14.91
CA GLU A 153 -9.92 -6.95 -15.76
C GLU A 153 -10.08 -5.82 -16.78
N LYS A 154 -11.30 -5.64 -17.32
CA LYS A 154 -11.60 -4.59 -18.29
C LYS A 154 -11.36 -3.19 -17.73
N ASN A 155 -11.68 -3.01 -16.46
CA ASN A 155 -11.47 -1.77 -15.73
C ASN A 155 -10.18 -1.78 -14.90
N SER A 156 -9.30 -2.77 -15.09
CA SER A 156 -8.05 -2.92 -14.33
C SER A 156 -8.28 -2.94 -12.81
N ILE A 157 -9.29 -3.68 -12.37
CA ILE A 157 -9.61 -3.89 -10.96
C ILE A 157 -9.12 -5.27 -10.54
N ARG A 158 -8.27 -5.29 -9.52
CA ARG A 158 -7.82 -6.47 -8.82
C ARG A 158 -8.50 -6.54 -7.46
N ALA A 159 -8.80 -7.75 -6.99
CA ALA A 159 -9.43 -7.98 -5.69
C ALA A 159 -8.71 -9.11 -4.96
N ASP A 160 -8.41 -8.89 -3.67
CA ASP A 160 -7.76 -9.86 -2.80
C ASP A 160 -8.51 -9.90 -1.45
N VAL A 161 -8.78 -11.08 -0.92
CA VAL A 161 -9.28 -11.24 0.45
C VAL A 161 -8.12 -11.39 1.42
N VAL A 162 -7.95 -10.41 2.29
CA VAL A 162 -6.90 -10.38 3.32
C VAL A 162 -7.41 -11.03 4.58
N THR A 163 -6.70 -12.07 5.04
CA THR A 163 -6.96 -12.72 6.33
C THR A 163 -6.29 -11.93 7.44
N LEU A 164 -7.07 -11.51 8.43
CA LEU A 164 -6.64 -10.70 9.56
C LEU A 164 -6.79 -11.46 10.87
N TYR A 165 -5.97 -11.11 11.87
CA TYR A 165 -6.05 -11.67 13.22
C TYR A 165 -6.07 -13.21 13.24
N ALA A 166 -5.19 -13.84 12.46
CA ALA A 166 -5.09 -15.30 12.32
C ALA A 166 -6.41 -15.98 11.93
N GLY A 167 -7.23 -15.32 11.11
CA GLY A 167 -8.55 -15.84 10.68
C GLY A 167 -9.73 -15.31 11.50
N GLY A 168 -9.51 -14.34 12.38
CA GLY A 168 -10.57 -13.68 13.13
C GLY A 168 -11.41 -12.71 12.27
N ALA A 169 -10.83 -12.22 11.15
CA ALA A 169 -11.55 -11.38 10.20
C ALA A 169 -11.03 -11.59 8.77
N TYR A 170 -11.89 -11.32 7.80
CA TYR A 170 -11.59 -11.39 6.36
C TYR A 170 -12.07 -10.11 5.68
N HIS A 171 -11.15 -9.36 5.07
CA HIS A 171 -11.48 -8.13 4.36
C HIS A 171 -11.15 -8.25 2.88
N LEU A 172 -12.12 -7.95 2.03
CA LEU A 172 -11.94 -7.82 0.59
C LEU A 172 -11.31 -6.45 0.28
N TYR A 173 -10.08 -6.48 -0.25
CA TYR A 173 -9.35 -5.30 -0.71
C TYR A 173 -9.47 -5.22 -2.22
N THR A 174 -9.97 -4.10 -2.71
CA THR A 174 -10.11 -3.84 -4.15
C THR A 174 -9.11 -2.78 -4.58
N PHE A 175 -8.30 -3.11 -5.60
CA PHE A 175 -7.24 -2.24 -6.09
C PHE A 175 -7.51 -1.80 -7.52
N LYS A 176 -7.26 -0.52 -7.81
CA LYS A 176 -7.07 -0.05 -9.19
C LYS A 176 -5.62 -0.29 -9.58
N LYS A 177 -5.43 -0.98 -10.71
CA LYS A 177 -4.14 -1.33 -11.28
C LYS A 177 -3.76 -0.35 -12.39
N TYR A 178 -2.50 0.12 -12.38
CA TYR A 178 -1.89 0.92 -13.42
C TYR A 178 -0.67 0.18 -13.97
N THR A 179 -0.57 0.06 -15.30
CA THR A 179 0.48 -0.73 -15.99
C THR A 179 1.35 0.08 -16.94
N ASP A 180 0.91 1.26 -17.38
CA ASP A 180 1.78 2.20 -18.11
C ASP A 180 2.56 3.05 -17.11
N ILE A 181 3.60 2.46 -16.57
CA ILE A 181 4.48 3.12 -15.60
C ILE A 181 5.76 3.54 -16.32
N ARG A 182 6.18 4.78 -16.06
CA ARG A 182 7.32 5.39 -16.75
C ARG A 182 8.26 6.06 -15.78
N LEU A 183 9.56 5.90 -16.01
CA LEU A 183 10.60 6.65 -15.33
C LEU A 183 10.57 8.10 -15.81
N VAL A 184 10.43 9.04 -14.86
CA VAL A 184 10.41 10.48 -15.09
C VAL A 184 11.66 11.13 -14.54
N PHE A 185 12.05 10.71 -13.32
CA PHE A 185 13.20 11.27 -12.63
C PHE A 185 13.86 10.23 -11.72
N ALA A 186 15.17 10.22 -11.69
CA ALA A 186 15.98 9.55 -10.69
C ALA A 186 17.21 10.43 -10.38
N PRO A 187 17.56 10.64 -9.09
CA PRO A 187 18.77 11.38 -8.75
C PRO A 187 20.03 10.59 -9.08
N GLU A 188 21.15 11.27 -9.16
CA GLU A 188 22.49 10.68 -9.27
C GLU A 188 22.82 9.90 -7.98
N GLN A 189 23.64 8.84 -8.11
CA GLN A 189 24.02 7.99 -6.97
C GLN A 189 24.87 8.71 -5.90
N GLN A 190 25.51 9.83 -6.24
CA GLN A 190 26.45 10.54 -5.39
C GLN A 190 25.88 11.77 -4.67
N ILE A 191 24.58 11.85 -4.52
CA ILE A 191 23.93 12.91 -3.70
C ILE A 191 23.71 12.40 -2.28
#